data_31441541d945d7961c6e582baae322d8
#
_entry.id   31441541d945d7961c6e582baae322d8
#
_cell.length_a   1.000
_cell.length_b   1.000
_cell.length_c   1.000
_cell.angle_alpha   90.00
_cell.angle_beta   90.00
_cell.angle_gamma   90.00
#
_symmetry.space_group_name_H-M   'P 1'
#
loop_
_entity.id
_entity.type
_entity.pdbx_description
1 polymer ?
#
loop_
_entity_poly.entity_id
_entity_poly.type
_entity_poly.pdbx_seq_one_letter_code
_entity_poly.pdbx_strand_id
1 'polypeptide(L)'
;MTAPRVVITGMGWVTPLGSDIPTVWQRILAGDSGINRVDRFDAHTFKTNFAAQATGFNLADHIDNAHEHAQCGHSTHFALAAAAQAVRQSGLDRYKALSPRRFGIYMGAGEGTLDFANYAAAHVGSYDQAKQTCDGRAFARLALASMNATTEIEQEPNLTLSHVAWRFGCRGPASNCMTACAAGAQSVGEACELLRRGDADVMLAGGAHSMIHPLGMTGFIRLTAMSRRVDDFTHAARPFDRTRDGFVMGEGAGMLVVETEAHAKARGATILAEVAGFGSSADAYRITDIQPHGKGAIASMAAACKQAGIDPRTPGPDGRPPVHYISAHGTGTKENDKIETTAVKGLFGHLAPKVPFSSVKSTLGHLIQAAGTVELITCVMAIRTGMLPPTMNLHTPDPDCDLDYVPNAARDINAQGGVQVCLSNSFGFGGQNDTVCVRAWPT
;
A
#
# COMPACT_ATOMS: atom_id res chain seq x y z
N MET A 1 31.12 -3.10 11.89
CA MET A 1 30.01 -2.70 12.77
C MET A 1 28.74 -3.29 12.17
N THR A 2 27.88 -3.92 12.96
CA THR A 2 26.56 -4.39 12.49
C THR A 2 25.69 -3.18 12.17
N ALA A 3 24.94 -3.25 11.07
CA ALA A 3 24.03 -2.17 10.69
C ALA A 3 23.01 -1.90 11.80
N PRO A 4 22.59 -0.63 12.02
CA PRO A 4 21.61 -0.30 13.04
C PRO A 4 20.28 -1.04 12.79
N ARG A 5 19.63 -1.51 13.86
CA ARG A 5 18.25 -2.01 13.79
C ARG A 5 17.31 -0.84 13.58
N VAL A 6 16.30 -1.07 12.75
CA VAL A 6 15.26 -0.09 12.46
C VAL A 6 13.93 -0.55 13.02
N VAL A 7 13.24 0.34 13.71
CA VAL A 7 12.00 0.04 14.43
C VAL A 7 10.86 0.95 13.99
N ILE A 8 9.64 0.45 14.07
CA ILE A 8 8.40 1.19 13.87
C ILE A 8 7.94 1.71 15.22
N THR A 9 7.73 3.01 15.33
CA THR A 9 7.25 3.67 16.56
C THR A 9 5.91 4.35 16.40
N GLY A 10 5.46 4.54 15.16
CA GLY A 10 4.15 5.08 14.86
C GLY A 10 3.61 4.55 13.55
N MET A 11 2.31 4.45 13.45
CA MET A 11 1.59 4.05 12.26
C MET A 11 0.25 4.77 12.15
N GLY A 12 -0.20 5.00 10.92
CA GLY A 12 -1.49 5.58 10.62
C GLY A 12 -1.95 5.19 9.23
N TRP A 13 -3.24 5.13 9.04
CA TRP A 13 -3.84 4.83 7.76
C TRP A 13 -5.14 5.60 7.51
N VAL A 14 -5.52 5.69 6.26
CA VAL A 14 -6.85 6.01 5.76
C VAL A 14 -7.21 4.90 4.77
N THR A 15 -8.36 4.28 4.96
CA THR A 15 -8.80 3.13 4.18
C THR A 15 -10.29 3.24 3.86
N PRO A 16 -10.83 2.44 2.94
CA PRO A 16 -12.28 2.35 2.70
C PRO A 16 -13.11 1.90 3.92
N LEU A 17 -12.47 1.28 4.90
CA LEU A 17 -13.12 0.86 6.15
C LEU A 17 -12.98 1.89 7.28
N GLY A 18 -12.35 3.04 7.03
CA GLY A 18 -12.18 4.12 8.00
C GLY A 18 -10.72 4.57 8.14
N SER A 19 -10.47 5.43 9.13
CA SER A 19 -9.16 6.05 9.35
C SER A 19 -8.59 5.83 10.76
N ASP A 20 -9.26 5.08 11.61
CA ASP A 20 -8.79 4.73 12.96
C ASP A 20 -8.27 3.30 12.96
N ILE A 21 -7.02 3.09 13.44
CA ILE A 21 -6.35 1.78 13.38
C ILE A 21 -7.13 0.68 14.11
N PRO A 22 -7.53 0.85 15.38
CA PRO A 22 -8.30 -0.17 16.09
C PRO A 22 -9.62 -0.52 15.39
N THR A 23 -10.40 0.48 14.97
CA THR A 23 -11.69 0.27 14.32
C THR A 23 -11.53 -0.45 12.98
N VAL A 24 -10.63 0.01 12.11
CA VAL A 24 -10.39 -0.63 10.81
C VAL A 24 -9.86 -2.05 10.98
N TRP A 25 -8.96 -2.29 11.96
CA TRP A 25 -8.49 -3.64 12.25
C TRP A 25 -9.61 -4.60 12.63
N GLN A 26 -10.53 -4.17 13.50
CA GLN A 26 -11.69 -4.99 13.86
C GLN A 26 -12.57 -5.29 12.65
N ARG A 27 -12.80 -4.30 11.79
CA ARG A 27 -13.58 -4.47 10.57
C ARG A 27 -12.93 -5.42 9.56
N ILE A 28 -11.60 -5.35 9.42
CA ILE A 28 -10.84 -6.32 8.61
C ILE A 28 -11.01 -7.74 9.17
N LEU A 29 -10.87 -7.93 10.48
CA LEU A 29 -11.05 -9.24 11.13
C LEU A 29 -12.49 -9.76 11.01
N ALA A 30 -13.48 -8.87 11.02
CA ALA A 30 -14.88 -9.21 10.80
C ALA A 30 -15.20 -9.56 9.33
N GLY A 31 -14.30 -9.23 8.39
CA GLY A 31 -14.51 -9.44 6.97
C GLY A 31 -15.43 -8.40 6.31
N ASP A 32 -15.56 -7.21 6.93
CA ASP A 32 -16.34 -6.12 6.34
C ASP A 32 -15.81 -5.74 4.96
N SER A 33 -16.72 -5.47 4.03
CA SER A 33 -16.34 -4.98 2.69
C SER A 33 -16.36 -3.46 2.63
N GLY A 34 -15.25 -2.87 2.18
CA GLY A 34 -15.18 -1.43 1.82
C GLY A 34 -15.63 -1.12 0.39
N ILE A 35 -16.10 -2.13 -0.36
CA ILE A 35 -16.44 -2.00 -1.77
C ILE A 35 -17.88 -1.55 -1.92
N ASN A 36 -18.09 -0.45 -2.67
CA ASN A 36 -19.39 0.15 -2.94
C ASN A 36 -19.48 0.64 -4.39
N ARG A 37 -20.70 1.04 -4.81
CA ARG A 37 -20.85 1.75 -6.08
C ARG A 37 -20.06 3.06 -6.04
N VAL A 38 -19.44 3.40 -7.17
CA VAL A 38 -18.77 4.69 -7.31
C VAL A 38 -19.80 5.81 -7.23
N ASP A 39 -19.58 6.79 -6.36
CA ASP A 39 -20.46 7.94 -6.12
C ASP A 39 -19.80 9.31 -6.44
N ARG A 40 -18.47 9.36 -6.60
CA ARG A 40 -17.74 10.59 -6.93
C ARG A 40 -18.00 11.13 -8.33
N PHE A 41 -18.46 10.28 -9.24
CA PHE A 41 -18.86 10.66 -10.60
C PHE A 41 -19.88 9.64 -11.12
N ASP A 42 -20.60 10.01 -12.19
CA ASP A 42 -21.53 9.10 -12.84
C ASP A 42 -20.80 7.99 -13.60
N ALA A 43 -20.71 6.81 -12.98
CA ALA A 43 -20.03 5.64 -13.51
C ALA A 43 -20.97 4.63 -14.17
N HIS A 44 -22.25 4.96 -14.42
CA HIS A 44 -23.25 3.98 -14.89
C HIS A 44 -22.90 3.32 -16.24
N THR A 45 -22.12 4.01 -17.10
CA THR A 45 -21.67 3.49 -18.39
C THR A 45 -20.37 2.69 -18.31
N PHE A 46 -19.72 2.67 -17.16
CA PHE A 46 -18.45 1.97 -16.98
C PHE A 46 -18.68 0.46 -16.79
N LYS A 47 -17.81 -0.36 -17.40
CA LYS A 47 -17.84 -1.82 -17.25
C LYS A 47 -17.54 -2.26 -15.81
N THR A 48 -16.84 -1.44 -15.05
CA THR A 48 -16.64 -1.54 -13.61
C THR A 48 -17.10 -0.23 -13.01
N ASN A 49 -18.18 -0.22 -12.26
CA ASN A 49 -18.81 0.97 -11.66
C ASN A 49 -18.85 0.89 -10.14
N PHE A 50 -17.92 0.14 -9.57
CA PHE A 50 -17.73 -0.05 -8.14
C PHE A 50 -16.24 0.08 -7.79
N ALA A 51 -15.97 0.50 -6.56
CA ALA A 51 -14.63 0.70 -6.03
C ALA A 51 -14.68 0.69 -4.50
N ALA A 52 -13.53 0.62 -3.86
CA ALA A 52 -13.39 0.77 -2.41
C ALA A 52 -12.94 2.21 -2.10
N GLN A 53 -13.92 3.08 -1.86
CA GLN A 53 -13.74 4.52 -1.61
C GLN A 53 -13.62 4.80 -0.12
N ALA A 54 -12.74 5.74 0.27
CA ALA A 54 -12.68 6.28 1.63
C ALA A 54 -13.79 7.32 1.82
N THR A 55 -15.03 6.86 2.02
CA THR A 55 -16.21 7.70 2.20
C THR A 55 -16.25 8.35 3.58
N GLY A 56 -16.84 9.55 3.68
CA GLY A 56 -16.98 10.27 4.95
C GLY A 56 -15.67 10.81 5.52
N PHE A 57 -14.57 10.77 4.78
CA PHE A 57 -13.29 11.30 5.20
C PHE A 57 -13.27 12.83 5.12
N ASN A 58 -12.77 13.46 6.20
CA ASN A 58 -12.55 14.91 6.25
C ASN A 58 -11.17 15.17 6.86
N LEU A 59 -10.29 15.86 6.13
CA LEU A 59 -8.93 16.16 6.58
C LEU A 59 -8.90 17.00 7.88
N ALA A 60 -9.88 17.89 8.08
CA ALA A 60 -9.95 18.74 9.26
C ALA A 60 -10.14 17.96 10.58
N ASP A 61 -10.60 16.72 10.52
CA ASP A 61 -10.71 15.85 11.71
C ASP A 61 -9.34 15.28 12.14
N HIS A 62 -8.32 15.41 11.29
CA HIS A 62 -7.01 14.81 11.50
C HIS A 62 -5.87 15.80 11.73
N ILE A 63 -5.95 16.98 11.11
CA ILE A 63 -4.91 18.03 11.23
C ILE A 63 -5.54 19.41 11.41
N ASP A 64 -4.85 20.25 12.17
CA ASP A 64 -5.13 21.69 12.19
C ASP A 64 -4.70 22.31 10.85
N ASN A 65 -5.29 23.45 10.49
CA ASN A 65 -5.00 24.19 9.26
C ASN A 65 -5.22 23.39 7.97
N ALA A 66 -6.20 22.47 7.95
CA ALA A 66 -6.53 21.67 6.75
C ALA A 66 -6.80 22.55 5.50
N HIS A 67 -7.24 23.80 5.70
CA HIS A 67 -7.48 24.76 4.62
C HIS A 67 -6.22 25.12 3.80
N GLU A 68 -5.02 25.01 4.38
CA GLU A 68 -3.75 25.20 3.68
C GLU A 68 -3.50 24.14 2.60
N HIS A 69 -4.20 23.00 2.68
CA HIS A 69 -4.11 21.87 1.75
C HIS A 69 -5.39 21.70 0.90
N ALA A 70 -6.27 22.74 0.83
CA ALA A 70 -7.56 22.63 0.15
C ALA A 70 -7.47 22.40 -1.38
N GLN A 71 -6.36 22.78 -2.00
CA GLN A 71 -6.14 22.60 -3.45
C GLN A 71 -5.56 21.21 -3.81
N CYS A 72 -5.15 20.43 -2.81
CA CYS A 72 -4.55 19.12 -3.01
C CYS A 72 -5.62 18.06 -3.31
N GLY A 73 -5.18 16.98 -3.96
CA GLY A 73 -6.03 15.82 -4.18
C GLY A 73 -6.25 14.94 -2.96
N HIS A 74 -7.19 14.02 -3.10
CA HIS A 74 -7.53 13.06 -2.04
C HIS A 74 -6.32 12.23 -1.58
N SER A 75 -5.43 11.82 -2.47
CA SER A 75 -4.21 11.09 -2.12
C SER A 75 -3.36 11.87 -1.10
N THR A 76 -3.18 13.18 -1.32
CA THR A 76 -2.44 14.06 -0.41
C THR A 76 -3.17 14.23 0.92
N HIS A 77 -4.50 14.41 0.90
CA HIS A 77 -5.30 14.48 2.12
C HIS A 77 -5.20 13.20 2.95
N PHE A 78 -5.27 12.03 2.32
CA PHE A 78 -5.12 10.74 3.00
C PHE A 78 -3.72 10.59 3.60
N ALA A 79 -2.67 10.98 2.84
CA ALA A 79 -1.30 10.95 3.33
C ALA A 79 -1.08 11.82 4.56
N LEU A 80 -1.60 13.06 4.55
CA LEU A 80 -1.53 13.98 5.67
C LEU A 80 -2.21 13.42 6.93
N ALA A 81 -3.40 12.86 6.78
CA ALA A 81 -4.14 12.26 7.89
C ALA A 81 -3.45 11.02 8.46
N ALA A 82 -2.95 10.13 7.60
CA ALA A 82 -2.20 8.94 8.01
C ALA A 82 -0.88 9.32 8.69
N ALA A 83 -0.15 10.31 8.15
CA ALA A 83 1.07 10.83 8.76
C ALA A 83 0.81 11.47 10.14
N ALA A 84 -0.28 12.23 10.28
CA ALA A 84 -0.66 12.82 11.56
C ALA A 84 -0.92 11.77 12.65
N GLN A 85 -1.57 10.66 12.29
CA GLN A 85 -1.77 9.53 13.21
C GLN A 85 -0.43 8.91 13.61
N ALA A 86 0.44 8.61 12.64
CA ALA A 86 1.74 8.00 12.87
C ALA A 86 2.63 8.89 13.77
N VAL A 87 2.68 10.19 13.49
CA VAL A 87 3.46 11.17 14.27
C VAL A 87 2.92 11.29 15.69
N ARG A 88 1.61 11.36 15.90
CA ARG A 88 0.99 11.38 17.24
C ARG A 88 1.27 10.10 18.02
N GLN A 89 1.09 8.94 17.40
CA GLN A 89 1.33 7.65 18.06
C GLN A 89 2.78 7.48 18.46
N SER A 90 3.72 7.93 17.63
CA SER A 90 5.15 7.87 17.94
C SER A 90 5.57 8.86 19.01
N GLY A 91 4.77 9.88 19.33
CA GLY A 91 5.10 10.99 20.24
C GLY A 91 6.09 12.01 19.67
N LEU A 92 6.35 11.98 18.36
CA LEU A 92 7.26 12.96 17.71
C LEU A 92 6.72 14.37 17.71
N ASP A 93 5.40 14.56 17.72
CA ASP A 93 4.72 15.85 17.85
C ASP A 93 5.12 16.61 19.15
N ARG A 94 5.51 15.87 20.17
CA ARG A 94 5.91 16.40 21.49
C ARG A 94 7.42 16.35 21.72
N TYR A 95 8.18 15.70 20.84
CA TYR A 95 9.63 15.54 21.00
C TYR A 95 10.40 16.73 20.44
N LYS A 96 10.73 17.72 21.30
CA LYS A 96 11.36 18.99 20.93
C LYS A 96 12.84 18.89 20.51
N ALA A 97 13.53 17.79 20.87
CA ALA A 97 14.96 17.63 20.58
C ALA A 97 15.23 17.01 19.20
N LEU A 98 14.18 16.71 18.42
CA LEU A 98 14.34 16.18 17.07
C LEU A 98 14.99 17.23 16.15
N SER A 99 16.13 16.91 15.56
CA SER A 99 16.73 17.74 14.52
C SER A 99 15.93 17.62 13.21
N PRO A 100 15.35 18.71 12.68
CA PRO A 100 14.59 18.62 11.43
C PRO A 100 15.41 18.07 10.24
N ARG A 101 16.72 18.30 10.22
CA ARG A 101 17.62 17.78 9.17
C ARG A 101 17.94 16.29 9.30
N ARG A 102 17.61 15.70 10.45
CA ARG A 102 17.71 14.25 10.72
C ARG A 102 16.36 13.56 10.65
N PHE A 103 15.29 14.29 10.35
CA PHE A 103 13.93 13.81 10.11
C PHE A 103 13.62 13.88 8.61
N GLY A 104 13.64 12.72 7.96
CA GLY A 104 13.40 12.58 6.53
C GLY A 104 12.02 12.03 6.20
N ILE A 105 11.76 11.90 4.90
CA ILE A 105 10.51 11.35 4.35
C ILE A 105 10.80 10.57 3.08
N TYR A 106 10.18 9.40 2.94
CA TYR A 106 10.16 8.64 1.69
C TYR A 106 8.72 8.21 1.40
N MET A 107 8.19 8.53 0.22
CA MET A 107 6.82 8.22 -0.12
C MET A 107 6.70 7.43 -1.42
N GLY A 108 5.73 6.53 -1.45
CA GLY A 108 5.18 5.95 -2.67
C GLY A 108 3.94 6.74 -3.06
N ALA A 109 4.05 7.63 -4.04
CA ALA A 109 2.93 8.38 -4.58
C ALA A 109 3.02 8.43 -6.11
N GLY A 110 1.89 8.25 -6.75
CA GLY A 110 1.74 8.25 -8.21
C GLY A 110 1.17 9.56 -8.72
N GLU A 111 0.23 9.47 -9.65
CA GLU A 111 -0.43 10.65 -10.20
C GLU A 111 -1.08 11.47 -9.10
N GLY A 112 -0.91 12.79 -9.19
CA GLY A 112 -1.60 13.75 -8.36
C GLY A 112 -3.02 14.01 -8.84
N THR A 113 -3.58 15.13 -8.42
CA THR A 113 -4.95 15.51 -8.78
C THR A 113 -5.02 16.09 -10.18
N LEU A 114 -5.75 15.44 -11.08
CA LEU A 114 -6.06 15.97 -12.39
C LEU A 114 -7.24 16.95 -12.31
N ASP A 115 -7.11 18.15 -12.90
CA ASP A 115 -8.24 19.04 -13.17
C ASP A 115 -9.08 18.48 -14.35
N PHE A 116 -9.77 17.36 -14.06
CA PHE A 116 -10.47 16.58 -15.09
C PHE A 116 -11.54 17.40 -15.80
N ALA A 117 -12.27 18.26 -15.09
CA ALA A 117 -13.38 19.02 -15.67
C ALA A 117 -12.88 20.01 -16.72
N ASN A 118 -11.86 20.81 -16.40
CA ASN A 118 -11.26 21.77 -17.33
C ASN A 118 -10.50 21.09 -18.47
N TYR A 119 -9.77 20.00 -18.15
CA TYR A 119 -9.10 19.20 -19.18
C TYR A 119 -10.10 18.61 -20.19
N ALA A 120 -11.18 18.00 -19.72
CA ALA A 120 -12.21 17.43 -20.59
C ALA A 120 -12.92 18.52 -21.41
N ALA A 121 -13.24 19.67 -20.81
CA ALA A 121 -13.86 20.80 -21.52
C ALA A 121 -12.96 21.35 -22.62
N ALA A 122 -11.66 21.53 -22.35
CA ALA A 122 -10.69 21.99 -23.34
C ALA A 122 -10.54 20.97 -24.49
N HIS A 123 -10.53 19.67 -24.15
CA HIS A 123 -10.41 18.59 -25.13
C HIS A 123 -11.63 18.52 -26.06
N VAL A 124 -12.84 18.49 -25.47
CA VAL A 124 -14.10 18.45 -26.23
C VAL A 124 -14.28 19.72 -27.07
N GLY A 125 -13.99 20.91 -26.48
CA GLY A 125 -14.11 22.20 -27.17
C GLY A 125 -13.11 22.39 -28.32
N SER A 126 -12.04 21.63 -28.37
CA SER A 126 -11.02 21.65 -29.44
C SER A 126 -11.19 20.54 -30.47
N TYR A 127 -12.16 19.64 -30.29
CA TYR A 127 -12.37 18.50 -31.17
C TYR A 127 -13.04 18.89 -32.48
N ASP A 128 -12.35 18.63 -33.59
CA ASP A 128 -12.87 18.79 -34.96
C ASP A 128 -13.51 17.48 -35.44
N GLN A 129 -14.85 17.46 -35.44
CA GLN A 129 -15.61 16.25 -35.78
C GLN A 129 -15.42 15.82 -37.25
N ALA A 130 -15.15 16.76 -38.18
CA ALA A 130 -14.94 16.44 -39.58
C ALA A 130 -13.57 15.76 -39.80
N LYS A 131 -12.57 16.19 -39.07
CA LYS A 131 -11.20 15.63 -39.12
C LYS A 131 -10.95 14.49 -38.13
N GLN A 132 -11.90 14.23 -37.23
CA GLN A 132 -11.78 13.21 -36.16
C GLN A 132 -10.51 13.40 -35.32
N THR A 133 -10.14 14.65 -35.00
CA THR A 133 -8.94 15.00 -34.23
C THR A 133 -9.13 16.29 -33.44
N CYS A 134 -8.29 16.52 -32.46
CA CYS A 134 -8.28 17.79 -31.72
C CYS A 134 -7.38 18.82 -32.43
N ASP A 135 -7.86 20.06 -32.53
CA ASP A 135 -7.04 21.21 -32.93
C ASP A 135 -6.17 21.63 -31.72
N GLY A 136 -4.85 21.41 -31.83
CA GLY A 136 -3.90 21.73 -30.76
C GLY A 136 -3.84 23.21 -30.39
N ARG A 137 -4.12 24.14 -31.36
CA ARG A 137 -4.15 25.59 -31.05
C ARG A 137 -5.42 25.95 -30.30
N ALA A 138 -6.56 25.37 -30.69
CA ALA A 138 -7.82 25.56 -29.97
C ALA A 138 -7.73 24.98 -28.55
N PHE A 139 -7.17 23.78 -28.41
CA PHE A 139 -6.90 23.17 -27.11
C PHE A 139 -6.05 24.09 -26.22
N ALA A 140 -4.89 24.54 -26.72
CA ALA A 140 -4.00 25.41 -25.94
C ALA A 140 -4.68 26.70 -25.48
N ARG A 141 -5.49 27.35 -26.34
CA ARG A 141 -6.24 28.55 -25.94
C ARG A 141 -7.25 28.28 -24.85
N LEU A 142 -8.02 27.17 -24.97
CA LEU A 142 -9.02 26.81 -23.98
C LEU A 142 -8.35 26.41 -22.65
N ALA A 143 -7.29 25.61 -22.68
CA ALA A 143 -6.53 25.21 -21.51
C ALA A 143 -5.95 26.42 -20.77
N LEU A 144 -5.28 27.34 -21.47
CA LEU A 144 -4.74 28.57 -20.87
C LEU A 144 -5.82 29.47 -20.26
N ALA A 145 -7.05 29.42 -20.76
CA ALA A 145 -8.16 30.22 -20.23
C ALA A 145 -8.86 29.58 -19.03
N SER A 146 -8.83 28.26 -18.87
CA SER A 146 -9.63 27.53 -17.87
C SER A 146 -8.81 26.81 -16.80
N MET A 147 -7.61 26.32 -17.12
CA MET A 147 -6.80 25.55 -16.18
C MET A 147 -6.11 26.44 -15.18
N ASN A 148 -6.07 26.01 -13.93
CA ASN A 148 -5.46 26.73 -12.83
C ASN A 148 -4.05 26.23 -12.58
N ALA A 149 -3.07 27.14 -12.53
CA ALA A 149 -1.65 26.79 -12.35
C ALA A 149 -1.39 26.01 -11.05
N THR A 150 -2.11 26.30 -9.97
CA THR A 150 -1.96 25.58 -8.70
C THR A 150 -2.47 24.16 -8.83
N THR A 151 -3.65 23.95 -9.43
CA THR A 151 -4.19 22.60 -9.65
C THR A 151 -3.30 21.80 -10.60
N GLU A 152 -2.71 22.46 -11.62
CA GLU A 152 -1.82 21.79 -12.56
C GLU A 152 -0.53 21.30 -11.89
N ILE A 153 0.07 22.09 -11.00
CA ILE A 153 1.27 21.65 -10.28
C ILE A 153 0.98 20.50 -9.30
N GLU A 154 -0.23 20.45 -8.75
CA GLU A 154 -0.65 19.35 -7.85
C GLU A 154 -0.75 17.97 -8.55
N GLN A 155 -0.63 17.92 -9.89
CA GLN A 155 -0.52 16.67 -10.64
C GLN A 155 0.86 16.01 -10.48
N GLU A 156 1.88 16.76 -10.07
CA GLU A 156 3.22 16.22 -9.92
C GLU A 156 3.29 15.22 -8.76
N PRO A 157 3.80 13.99 -8.99
CA PRO A 157 3.78 12.92 -8.00
C PRO A 157 4.46 13.25 -6.67
N ASN A 158 5.45 14.14 -6.70
CA ASN A 158 6.21 14.56 -5.53
C ASN A 158 5.49 15.59 -4.64
N LEU A 159 4.36 16.17 -5.10
CA LEU A 159 3.66 17.19 -4.30
C LEU A 159 3.02 16.60 -3.04
N THR A 160 2.51 15.37 -3.11
CA THR A 160 2.03 14.67 -1.90
C THR A 160 3.13 14.60 -0.82
N LEU A 161 4.36 14.23 -1.21
CA LEU A 161 5.51 14.26 -0.30
C LEU A 161 5.79 15.65 0.22
N SER A 162 5.74 16.68 -0.64
CA SER A 162 6.05 18.06 -0.29
C SER A 162 5.09 18.60 0.77
N HIS A 163 3.78 18.33 0.65
CA HIS A 163 2.78 18.71 1.64
C HIS A 163 3.01 18.03 2.99
N VAL A 164 3.31 16.72 2.99
CA VAL A 164 3.61 15.98 4.22
C VAL A 164 4.91 16.50 4.86
N ALA A 165 5.97 16.68 4.06
CA ALA A 165 7.25 17.22 4.55
C ALA A 165 7.10 18.61 5.18
N TRP A 166 6.34 19.48 4.52
CA TRP A 166 6.05 20.83 5.03
C TRP A 166 5.26 20.77 6.34
N ARG A 167 4.18 20.00 6.37
CA ARG A 167 3.30 19.89 7.56
C ARG A 167 4.02 19.38 8.79
N PHE A 168 4.93 18.41 8.64
CA PHE A 168 5.61 17.77 9.77
C PHE A 168 7.07 18.22 9.96
N GLY A 169 7.54 19.14 9.14
CA GLY A 169 8.89 19.71 9.27
C GLY A 169 10.00 18.73 8.90
N CYS A 170 9.77 17.80 7.99
CA CYS A 170 10.79 16.88 7.49
C CYS A 170 11.78 17.63 6.60
N ARG A 171 13.00 17.89 7.10
CA ARG A 171 14.07 18.60 6.38
C ARG A 171 15.30 17.73 6.14
N GLY A 172 15.21 16.44 6.44
CA GLY A 172 16.20 15.41 6.13
C GLY A 172 16.07 14.91 4.69
N PRO A 173 16.59 13.70 4.40
CA PRO A 173 16.42 13.06 3.09
C PRO A 173 14.94 12.99 2.71
N ALA A 174 14.61 13.36 1.45
CA ALA A 174 13.24 13.36 0.94
C ALA A 174 13.21 12.76 -0.46
N SER A 175 12.42 11.72 -0.66
CA SER A 175 12.32 11.00 -1.93
C SER A 175 10.92 10.46 -2.17
N ASN A 176 10.51 10.46 -3.45
CA ASN A 176 9.27 9.85 -3.91
C ASN A 176 9.57 8.72 -4.91
N CYS A 177 8.89 7.59 -4.81
CA CYS A 177 8.97 6.52 -5.80
C CYS A 177 7.62 6.25 -6.46
N MET A 178 7.66 5.81 -7.72
CA MET A 178 6.50 5.47 -8.54
C MET A 178 6.60 4.04 -9.06
N THR A 179 6.74 3.07 -8.18
CA THR A 179 6.85 1.65 -8.51
C THR A 179 5.51 0.93 -8.46
N ALA A 180 4.48 1.61 -8.98
CA ALA A 180 3.11 1.13 -9.04
C ALA A 180 2.66 0.55 -7.69
N CYS A 181 2.17 -0.71 -7.68
CA CYS A 181 1.65 -1.34 -6.46
C CYS A 181 2.73 -1.65 -5.40
N ALA A 182 4.02 -1.62 -5.76
CA ALA A 182 5.12 -1.87 -4.84
C ALA A 182 5.59 -0.59 -4.10
N ALA A 183 5.15 0.60 -4.55
CA ALA A 183 5.69 1.88 -4.09
C ALA A 183 5.62 2.08 -2.57
N GLY A 184 4.51 1.68 -1.92
CA GLY A 184 4.37 1.79 -0.46
C GLY A 184 5.35 0.91 0.32
N ALA A 185 5.59 -0.32 -0.14
CA ALA A 185 6.58 -1.22 0.47
C ALA A 185 8.02 -0.73 0.20
N GLN A 186 8.29 -0.30 -1.03
CA GLN A 186 9.60 0.25 -1.40
C GLN A 186 9.94 1.48 -0.56
N SER A 187 8.99 2.40 -0.38
CA SER A 187 9.22 3.60 0.41
C SER A 187 9.67 3.29 1.84
N VAL A 188 9.05 2.28 2.47
CA VAL A 188 9.45 1.84 3.82
C VAL A 188 10.83 1.16 3.81
N GLY A 189 11.07 0.27 2.83
CA GLY A 189 12.35 -0.41 2.69
C GLY A 189 13.51 0.56 2.51
N GLU A 190 13.39 1.48 1.55
CA GLU A 190 14.42 2.48 1.25
C GLU A 190 14.62 3.48 2.41
N ALA A 191 13.54 3.88 3.10
CA ALA A 191 13.66 4.70 4.31
C ALA A 191 14.48 3.98 5.39
N CYS A 192 14.29 2.65 5.55
CA CYS A 192 15.08 1.86 6.48
C CYS A 192 16.57 1.78 6.06
N GLU A 193 16.87 1.71 4.76
CA GLU A 193 18.26 1.73 4.28
C GLU A 193 18.93 3.10 4.53
N LEU A 194 18.19 4.22 4.38
CA LEU A 194 18.68 5.56 4.75
C LEU A 194 19.02 5.63 6.25
N LEU A 195 18.19 5.07 7.11
CA LEU A 195 18.46 4.98 8.55
C LEU A 195 19.67 4.10 8.86
N ARG A 196 19.80 2.95 8.20
CA ARG A 196 20.95 2.02 8.37
C ARG A 196 22.27 2.64 7.95
N ARG A 197 22.25 3.51 6.93
CA ARG A 197 23.44 4.26 6.49
C ARG A 197 23.76 5.45 7.40
N GLY A 198 22.87 5.83 8.29
CA GLY A 198 23.04 6.99 9.16
C GLY A 198 22.71 8.34 8.50
N ASP A 199 21.99 8.34 7.37
CA ASP A 199 21.58 9.56 6.66
C ASP A 199 20.47 10.32 7.43
N ALA A 200 19.65 9.61 8.21
CA ALA A 200 18.61 10.15 9.09
C ALA A 200 18.57 9.39 10.43
N ASP A 201 17.86 9.93 11.41
CA ASP A 201 17.55 9.27 12.68
C ASP A 201 16.11 8.78 12.71
N VAL A 202 15.21 9.52 12.02
CA VAL A 202 13.78 9.25 11.89
C VAL A 202 13.35 9.48 10.45
N MET A 203 12.47 8.63 9.93
CA MET A 203 11.83 8.80 8.63
C MET A 203 10.31 8.63 8.76
N LEU A 204 9.56 9.51 8.10
CA LEU A 204 8.19 9.20 7.67
C LEU A 204 8.28 8.37 6.39
N ALA A 205 7.62 7.21 6.37
CA ALA A 205 7.65 6.35 5.20
C ALA A 205 6.27 5.76 4.94
N GLY A 206 5.86 5.69 3.69
CA GLY A 206 4.57 5.12 3.34
C GLY A 206 4.11 5.45 1.94
N GLY A 207 2.82 5.22 1.67
CA GLY A 207 2.25 5.47 0.36
C GLY A 207 0.81 5.99 0.43
N ALA A 208 0.41 6.68 -0.63
CA ALA A 208 -0.93 7.22 -0.79
C ALA A 208 -1.43 7.05 -2.23
N HIS A 209 -2.73 6.85 -2.38
CA HIS A 209 -3.36 6.65 -3.68
C HIS A 209 -4.81 7.11 -3.70
N SER A 210 -5.22 7.76 -4.81
CA SER A 210 -6.61 8.04 -5.13
C SER A 210 -6.77 8.27 -6.62
N MET A 211 -7.19 7.25 -7.36
CA MET A 211 -7.48 7.31 -8.81
C MET A 211 -8.92 6.93 -9.13
N ILE A 212 -9.85 7.06 -8.18
CA ILE A 212 -11.28 6.81 -8.42
C ILE A 212 -11.88 8.07 -9.05
N HIS A 213 -11.53 8.27 -10.32
CA HIS A 213 -12.03 9.32 -11.21
C HIS A 213 -12.12 8.78 -12.65
N PRO A 214 -12.85 9.44 -13.58
CA PRO A 214 -13.14 8.88 -14.89
C PRO A 214 -11.93 8.39 -15.67
N LEU A 215 -10.81 9.14 -15.72
CA LEU A 215 -9.61 8.73 -16.45
C LEU A 215 -8.88 7.61 -15.76
N GLY A 216 -8.71 7.67 -14.43
CA GLY A 216 -8.02 6.64 -13.65
C GLY A 216 -8.70 5.29 -13.81
N MET A 217 -10.01 5.23 -13.60
CA MET A 217 -10.77 3.98 -13.77
C MET A 217 -10.76 3.51 -15.24
N THR A 218 -10.88 4.41 -16.21
CA THR A 218 -10.81 4.04 -17.63
C THR A 218 -9.49 3.36 -17.98
N GLY A 219 -8.37 3.86 -17.47
CA GLY A 219 -7.05 3.28 -17.70
C GLY A 219 -7.00 1.81 -17.28
N PHE A 220 -7.35 1.51 -16.04
CA PHE A 220 -7.34 0.13 -15.51
C PHE A 220 -8.42 -0.77 -16.11
N ILE A 221 -9.59 -0.23 -16.47
CA ILE A 221 -10.64 -0.98 -17.20
C ILE A 221 -10.12 -1.41 -18.57
N ARG A 222 -9.41 -0.52 -19.28
CA ARG A 222 -8.82 -0.84 -20.60
C ARG A 222 -7.68 -1.83 -20.52
N LEU A 223 -6.92 -1.86 -19.43
CA LEU A 223 -5.93 -2.90 -19.14
C LEU A 223 -6.57 -4.26 -18.84
N THR A 224 -7.91 -4.33 -18.74
CA THR A 224 -8.65 -5.57 -18.36
C THR A 224 -8.22 -6.17 -17.04
N ALA A 225 -7.66 -5.37 -16.16
CA ALA A 225 -7.14 -5.80 -14.87
C ALA A 225 -8.17 -5.71 -13.74
N MET A 226 -9.24 -4.93 -13.92
CA MET A 226 -10.33 -4.77 -12.93
C MET A 226 -11.41 -5.82 -13.10
N SER A 227 -11.99 -6.24 -11.96
CA SER A 227 -13.16 -7.11 -11.94
C SER A 227 -14.36 -6.45 -12.64
N ARG A 228 -15.16 -7.27 -13.32
CA ARG A 228 -16.39 -6.86 -14.01
C ARG A 228 -17.65 -7.40 -13.34
N ARG A 229 -17.56 -7.83 -12.10
CA ARG A 229 -18.65 -8.46 -11.33
C ARG A 229 -19.62 -7.42 -10.80
N VAL A 230 -20.33 -6.72 -11.69
CA VAL A 230 -21.24 -5.61 -11.34
C VAL A 230 -22.48 -6.04 -10.56
N ASP A 231 -22.94 -7.28 -10.77
CA ASP A 231 -24.14 -7.80 -10.11
C ASP A 231 -23.87 -8.29 -8.68
N ASP A 232 -22.60 -8.57 -8.36
CA ASP A 232 -22.15 -9.05 -7.03
C ASP A 232 -20.87 -8.29 -6.63
N PHE A 233 -20.91 -6.97 -6.72
CA PHE A 233 -19.72 -6.13 -6.59
C PHE A 233 -19.11 -6.16 -5.18
N THR A 234 -19.88 -6.34 -4.13
CA THR A 234 -19.39 -6.43 -2.75
C THR A 234 -18.50 -7.64 -2.51
N HIS A 235 -18.66 -8.70 -3.33
CA HIS A 235 -17.84 -9.91 -3.32
C HIS A 235 -16.90 -10.00 -4.54
N ALA A 236 -16.68 -8.90 -5.26
CA ALA A 236 -15.87 -8.91 -6.48
C ALA A 236 -14.37 -9.13 -6.20
N ALA A 237 -13.84 -8.54 -5.10
CA ALA A 237 -12.49 -8.81 -4.65
C ALA A 237 -12.41 -10.21 -3.99
N ARG A 238 -11.86 -11.18 -4.73
CA ARG A 238 -11.77 -12.59 -4.30
C ARG A 238 -10.41 -13.22 -4.61
N PRO A 239 -9.35 -12.75 -3.93
CA PRO A 239 -8.02 -13.31 -4.13
C PRO A 239 -8.01 -14.83 -3.94
N PHE A 240 -7.24 -15.53 -4.79
CA PHE A 240 -7.03 -16.99 -4.80
C PHE A 240 -8.27 -17.84 -5.12
N ASP A 241 -9.47 -17.25 -5.23
CA ASP A 241 -10.66 -17.96 -5.66
C ASP A 241 -10.59 -18.31 -7.17
N ARG A 242 -11.03 -19.49 -7.57
CA ARG A 242 -11.01 -19.93 -8.96
C ARG A 242 -11.82 -19.02 -9.89
N THR A 243 -12.86 -18.37 -9.35
CA THR A 243 -13.76 -17.50 -10.10
C THR A 243 -13.33 -16.02 -10.11
N ARG A 244 -12.11 -15.70 -9.60
CA ARG A 244 -11.55 -14.35 -9.64
C ARG A 244 -11.42 -13.85 -11.07
N ASP A 245 -11.65 -12.58 -11.29
CA ASP A 245 -11.68 -11.98 -12.63
C ASP A 245 -10.98 -10.60 -12.71
N GLY A 246 -10.26 -10.23 -11.67
CA GLY A 246 -9.53 -8.96 -11.59
C GLY A 246 -9.58 -8.33 -10.21
N PHE A 247 -8.83 -7.25 -10.01
CA PHE A 247 -8.85 -6.52 -8.74
C PHE A 247 -10.01 -5.52 -8.67
N VAL A 248 -10.34 -5.08 -7.47
CA VAL A 248 -11.21 -3.92 -7.22
C VAL A 248 -10.34 -2.75 -6.82
N MET A 249 -10.46 -1.61 -7.51
CA MET A 249 -9.70 -0.40 -7.15
C MET A 249 -10.11 0.09 -5.77
N GLY A 250 -9.12 0.40 -4.94
CA GLY A 250 -9.30 1.06 -3.65
C GLY A 250 -8.47 2.33 -3.57
N GLU A 251 -8.73 3.15 -2.57
CA GLU A 251 -7.97 4.36 -2.28
C GLU A 251 -7.67 4.50 -0.80
N GLY A 252 -6.68 5.33 -0.47
CA GLY A 252 -6.28 5.59 0.90
C GLY A 252 -4.81 5.90 1.04
N ALA A 253 -4.30 5.80 2.26
CA ALA A 253 -2.89 5.96 2.60
C ALA A 253 -2.50 5.08 3.78
N GLY A 254 -1.23 4.68 3.81
CA GLY A 254 -0.58 4.12 4.99
C GLY A 254 0.73 4.87 5.24
N MET A 255 0.98 5.27 6.48
CA MET A 255 2.21 5.96 6.88
C MET A 255 2.77 5.37 8.16
N LEU A 256 4.09 5.24 8.19
CA LEU A 256 4.86 4.76 9.34
C LEU A 256 5.87 5.81 9.77
N VAL A 257 6.10 5.88 11.08
CA VAL A 257 7.33 6.45 11.63
C VAL A 257 8.29 5.31 11.86
N VAL A 258 9.40 5.33 11.12
CA VAL A 258 10.52 4.40 11.30
C VAL A 258 11.74 5.16 11.79
N GLU A 259 12.48 4.56 12.71
CA GLU A 259 13.66 5.19 13.31
C GLU A 259 14.70 4.16 13.74
N THR A 260 15.93 4.59 13.97
CA THR A 260 16.93 3.69 14.53
C THR A 260 16.54 3.28 15.94
N GLU A 261 16.82 2.04 16.33
CA GLU A 261 16.60 1.53 17.71
C GLU A 261 17.23 2.45 18.76
N ALA A 262 18.44 2.94 18.48
CA ALA A 262 19.16 3.81 19.40
C ALA A 262 18.41 5.13 19.63
N HIS A 263 17.88 5.76 18.57
CA HIS A 263 17.11 6.99 18.68
C HIS A 263 15.78 6.75 19.42
N ALA A 264 15.05 5.69 19.05
CA ALA A 264 13.79 5.34 19.70
C ALA A 264 13.95 5.13 21.22
N LYS A 265 14.98 4.38 21.62
CA LYS A 265 15.30 4.15 23.05
C LYS A 265 15.73 5.43 23.76
N ALA A 266 16.58 6.25 23.13
CA ALA A 266 17.06 7.48 23.74
C ALA A 266 15.94 8.49 24.05
N ARG A 267 14.87 8.50 23.24
CA ARG A 267 13.70 9.37 23.47
C ARG A 267 12.55 8.70 24.24
N GLY A 268 12.70 7.44 24.63
CA GLY A 268 11.68 6.68 25.36
C GLY A 268 10.46 6.30 24.54
N ALA A 269 10.62 6.11 23.22
CA ALA A 269 9.52 5.72 22.36
C ALA A 269 9.02 4.30 22.60
N THR A 270 7.71 4.09 22.47
CA THR A 270 7.14 2.76 22.39
C THR A 270 7.47 2.14 21.03
N ILE A 271 8.19 1.04 21.00
CA ILE A 271 8.50 0.29 19.79
C ILE A 271 7.35 -0.66 19.49
N LEU A 272 6.79 -0.59 18.30
CA LEU A 272 5.66 -1.42 17.86
C LEU A 272 6.12 -2.73 17.22
N ALA A 273 7.16 -2.67 16.40
CA ALA A 273 7.79 -3.79 15.71
C ALA A 273 9.17 -3.39 15.16
N GLU A 274 9.93 -4.35 14.68
CA GLU A 274 11.19 -4.15 13.94
C GLU A 274 10.96 -4.35 12.44
N VAL A 275 11.50 -3.47 11.59
CA VAL A 275 11.70 -3.75 10.16
C VAL A 275 13.01 -4.51 10.02
N ALA A 276 12.90 -5.85 10.05
CA ALA A 276 14.05 -6.74 10.12
C ALA A 276 14.74 -6.93 8.77
N GLY A 277 14.00 -6.81 7.66
CA GLY A 277 14.57 -6.99 6.33
C GLY A 277 13.73 -6.36 5.23
N PHE A 278 14.40 -6.02 4.14
CA PHE A 278 13.82 -5.53 2.89
C PHE A 278 14.48 -6.23 1.71
N GLY A 279 13.72 -6.57 0.70
CA GLY A 279 14.22 -7.12 -0.54
C GLY A 279 13.46 -6.55 -1.72
N SER A 280 14.20 -6.08 -2.70
CA SER A 280 13.69 -5.55 -3.97
C SER A 280 14.27 -6.31 -5.14
N SER A 281 13.49 -6.48 -6.19
CA SER A 281 13.91 -7.14 -7.43
C SER A 281 13.10 -6.67 -8.63
N ALA A 282 13.59 -6.93 -9.82
CA ALA A 282 12.87 -6.70 -11.07
C ALA A 282 12.66 -8.02 -11.83
N ASP A 283 11.47 -8.19 -12.39
CA ASP A 283 11.17 -9.34 -13.27
C ASP A 283 11.94 -9.29 -14.59
N ALA A 284 12.19 -8.09 -15.12
CA ALA A 284 12.82 -7.85 -16.42
C ALA A 284 12.18 -8.71 -17.55
N TYR A 285 10.86 -8.82 -17.54
CA TYR A 285 10.10 -9.71 -18.43
C TYR A 285 9.23 -8.95 -19.41
N ARG A 286 8.14 -8.33 -18.96
CA ARG A 286 7.21 -7.53 -19.78
C ARG A 286 6.72 -6.32 -18.98
N ILE A 287 6.16 -5.33 -19.69
CA ILE A 287 5.72 -4.07 -19.07
C ILE A 287 4.53 -4.29 -18.13
N THR A 288 3.59 -5.18 -18.48
CA THR A 288 2.36 -5.41 -17.72
C THR A 288 2.25 -6.80 -17.11
N ASP A 289 3.04 -7.76 -17.62
CA ASP A 289 2.91 -9.16 -17.20
C ASP A 289 3.99 -9.52 -16.18
N ILE A 290 3.61 -10.34 -15.20
CA ILE A 290 4.51 -10.90 -14.20
C ILE A 290 5.28 -12.08 -14.82
N GLN A 291 6.51 -12.28 -14.39
CA GLN A 291 7.36 -13.40 -14.83
C GLN A 291 6.73 -14.75 -14.41
N PRO A 292 6.43 -15.67 -15.34
CA PRO A 292 5.56 -16.83 -15.10
C PRO A 292 5.99 -17.81 -13.99
N HIS A 293 7.28 -17.82 -13.65
CA HIS A 293 7.83 -18.68 -12.59
C HIS A 293 8.04 -17.95 -11.26
N GLY A 294 7.60 -16.69 -11.15
CA GLY A 294 7.73 -15.88 -9.95
C GLY A 294 9.17 -15.64 -9.47
N LYS A 295 10.16 -15.65 -10.38
CA LYS A 295 11.57 -15.53 -10.00
C LYS A 295 11.89 -14.21 -9.30
N GLY A 296 11.29 -13.10 -9.77
CA GLY A 296 11.42 -11.80 -9.11
C GLY A 296 10.81 -11.82 -7.71
N ALA A 297 9.58 -12.31 -7.57
CA ALA A 297 8.93 -12.44 -6.27
C ALA A 297 9.74 -13.34 -5.28
N ILE A 298 10.29 -14.47 -5.77
CA ILE A 298 11.19 -15.31 -4.95
C ILE A 298 12.43 -14.52 -4.53
N ALA A 299 13.03 -13.76 -5.45
CA ALA A 299 14.26 -13.01 -5.17
C ALA A 299 14.04 -11.91 -4.12
N SER A 300 12.93 -11.13 -4.21
CA SER A 300 12.59 -10.11 -3.23
C SER A 300 12.34 -10.70 -1.84
N MET A 301 11.52 -11.76 -1.74
CA MET A 301 11.28 -12.46 -0.48
C MET A 301 12.56 -13.07 0.11
N ALA A 302 13.41 -13.69 -0.72
CA ALA A 302 14.68 -14.28 -0.28
C ALA A 302 15.66 -13.21 0.25
N ALA A 303 15.74 -12.06 -0.42
CA ALA A 303 16.56 -10.94 0.03
C ALA A 303 16.08 -10.38 1.37
N ALA A 304 14.77 -10.20 1.55
CA ALA A 304 14.18 -9.77 2.82
C ALA A 304 14.47 -10.76 3.96
N CYS A 305 14.29 -12.07 3.72
CA CYS A 305 14.64 -13.12 4.68
C CYS A 305 16.13 -13.11 5.01
N LYS A 306 16.98 -13.00 4.01
CA LYS A 306 18.46 -12.95 4.20
C LYS A 306 18.87 -11.76 5.07
N GLN A 307 18.34 -10.57 4.81
CA GLN A 307 18.65 -9.38 5.62
C GLN A 307 18.13 -9.53 7.05
N ALA A 308 16.98 -10.19 7.23
CA ALA A 308 16.42 -10.51 8.54
C ALA A 308 17.13 -11.66 9.28
N GLY A 309 18.12 -12.32 8.65
CA GLY A 309 18.83 -13.48 9.21
C GLY A 309 17.97 -14.73 9.30
N ILE A 310 17.00 -14.89 8.39
CA ILE A 310 16.02 -16.00 8.35
C ILE A 310 16.35 -16.93 7.19
N ASP A 311 16.48 -18.24 7.47
CA ASP A 311 16.43 -19.27 6.45
C ASP A 311 14.96 -19.72 6.27
N PRO A 312 14.32 -19.44 5.13
CA PRO A 312 12.92 -19.77 4.93
C PRO A 312 12.61 -21.27 4.85
N ARG A 313 13.63 -22.12 4.72
CA ARG A 313 13.49 -23.58 4.58
C ARG A 313 13.78 -24.35 5.87
N THR A 314 14.25 -23.68 6.90
CA THR A 314 14.58 -24.28 8.20
C THR A 314 13.54 -23.84 9.22
N PRO A 315 12.84 -24.81 9.89
CA PRO A 315 11.90 -24.47 10.96
C PRO A 315 12.56 -23.67 12.08
N GLY A 316 11.80 -22.80 12.73
CA GLY A 316 12.21 -22.11 13.94
C GLY A 316 12.47 -23.04 15.12
N PRO A 317 13.02 -22.53 16.22
CA PRO A 317 13.30 -23.34 17.43
C PRO A 317 12.06 -24.00 18.04
N ASP A 318 10.88 -23.44 17.77
CA ASP A 318 9.58 -23.96 18.20
C ASP A 318 8.96 -24.99 17.23
N GLY A 319 9.69 -25.36 16.17
CA GLY A 319 9.25 -26.30 15.12
C GLY A 319 8.26 -25.71 14.12
N ARG A 320 7.86 -24.45 14.26
CA ARG A 320 7.02 -23.75 13.29
C ARG A 320 7.84 -23.24 12.10
N PRO A 321 7.19 -22.87 10.97
CA PRO A 321 7.85 -22.12 9.92
C PRO A 321 8.52 -20.85 10.47
N PRO A 322 9.67 -20.41 9.94
CA PRO A 322 10.37 -19.24 10.44
C PRO A 322 9.65 -17.91 10.17
N VAL A 323 8.65 -17.94 9.30
CA VAL A 323 7.69 -16.87 9.02
C VAL A 323 6.31 -17.38 9.43
N HIS A 324 5.61 -16.61 10.25
CA HIS A 324 4.34 -16.99 10.87
C HIS A 324 3.12 -16.49 10.11
N TYR A 325 3.31 -15.50 9.24
CA TYR A 325 2.25 -14.93 8.41
C TYR A 325 2.86 -14.20 7.20
N ILE A 326 2.20 -14.33 6.05
CA ILE A 326 2.49 -13.55 4.85
C ILE A 326 1.26 -12.70 4.52
N SER A 327 1.42 -11.37 4.53
CA SER A 327 0.47 -10.47 3.90
C SER A 327 0.73 -10.50 2.40
N ALA A 328 -0.19 -11.10 1.68
CA ALA A 328 -0.07 -11.36 0.25
C ALA A 328 -0.20 -10.08 -0.57
N HIS A 329 0.48 -10.04 -1.71
CA HIS A 329 0.07 -9.11 -2.74
C HIS A 329 -1.36 -9.42 -3.21
N GLY A 330 -1.70 -10.67 -3.52
CA GLY A 330 -3.05 -11.21 -3.61
C GLY A 330 -4.10 -10.28 -4.20
N THR A 331 -3.99 -9.92 -5.48
CA THR A 331 -4.84 -8.90 -6.11
C THR A 331 -6.20 -9.40 -6.56
N GLY A 332 -6.40 -10.71 -6.66
CA GLY A 332 -7.59 -11.29 -7.29
C GLY A 332 -7.49 -11.35 -8.82
N THR A 333 -6.32 -11.11 -9.39
CA THR A 333 -6.07 -11.39 -10.81
C THR A 333 -5.64 -12.84 -11.01
N LYS A 334 -5.99 -13.43 -12.16
CA LYS A 334 -5.69 -14.83 -12.43
C LYS A 334 -4.19 -15.12 -12.38
N GLU A 335 -3.40 -14.23 -12.97
CA GLU A 335 -1.96 -14.41 -13.11
C GLU A 335 -1.22 -14.18 -11.80
N ASN A 336 -1.46 -13.05 -11.13
CA ASN A 336 -0.74 -12.71 -9.91
C ASN A 336 -0.88 -13.78 -8.83
N ASP A 337 -2.10 -14.18 -8.51
CA ASP A 337 -2.37 -15.06 -7.37
C ASP A 337 -1.75 -16.45 -7.55
N LYS A 338 -1.78 -16.97 -8.78
CA LYS A 338 -1.09 -18.21 -9.16
C LYS A 338 0.43 -18.08 -9.06
N ILE A 339 1.00 -17.00 -9.58
CA ILE A 339 2.44 -16.78 -9.60
C ILE A 339 2.96 -16.54 -8.18
N GLU A 340 2.25 -15.79 -7.35
CA GLU A 340 2.61 -15.57 -5.96
C GLU A 340 2.56 -16.87 -5.15
N THR A 341 1.55 -17.72 -5.36
CA THR A 341 1.48 -19.07 -4.79
C THR A 341 2.72 -19.88 -5.18
N THR A 342 3.10 -19.86 -6.46
CA THR A 342 4.29 -20.54 -6.97
C THR A 342 5.57 -19.99 -6.32
N ALA A 343 5.65 -18.69 -6.14
CA ALA A 343 6.81 -18.03 -5.52
C ALA A 343 6.95 -18.40 -4.04
N VAL A 344 5.86 -18.43 -3.28
CA VAL A 344 5.86 -18.86 -1.87
C VAL A 344 6.30 -20.32 -1.76
N LYS A 345 5.80 -21.22 -2.62
CA LYS A 345 6.25 -22.61 -2.68
C LYS A 345 7.74 -22.73 -3.02
N GLY A 346 8.21 -21.94 -3.99
CA GLY A 346 9.61 -21.93 -4.41
C GLY A 346 10.56 -21.50 -3.29
N LEU A 347 10.15 -20.53 -2.48
CA LEU A 347 10.94 -20.02 -1.36
C LEU A 347 10.95 -20.98 -0.18
N PHE A 348 9.78 -21.36 0.35
CA PHE A 348 9.63 -22.10 1.60
C PHE A 348 9.70 -23.63 1.43
N GLY A 349 9.62 -24.14 0.19
CA GLY A 349 9.66 -25.58 -0.08
C GLY A 349 8.58 -26.33 0.68
N HIS A 350 8.97 -27.36 1.43
CA HIS A 350 8.05 -28.23 2.20
C HIS A 350 7.33 -27.51 3.36
N LEU A 351 7.79 -26.32 3.76
CA LEU A 351 7.14 -25.50 4.80
C LEU A 351 6.02 -24.63 4.24
N ALA A 352 5.97 -24.38 2.93
CA ALA A 352 5.00 -23.48 2.32
C ALA A 352 3.54 -23.74 2.73
N PRO A 353 3.02 -25.00 2.76
CA PRO A 353 1.65 -25.27 3.19
C PRO A 353 1.36 -24.94 4.66
N LYS A 354 2.40 -24.71 5.47
CA LYS A 354 2.28 -24.42 6.91
C LYS A 354 2.41 -22.92 7.21
N VAL A 355 2.69 -22.08 6.22
CA VAL A 355 2.79 -20.64 6.37
C VAL A 355 1.44 -20.01 6.02
N PRO A 356 0.67 -19.46 6.99
CA PRO A 356 -0.56 -18.75 6.69
C PRO A 356 -0.30 -17.55 5.78
N PHE A 357 -1.17 -17.34 4.82
CA PHE A 357 -1.00 -16.40 3.73
C PHE A 357 -2.36 -15.80 3.35
N SER A 358 -2.57 -14.49 3.51
CA SER A 358 -3.87 -13.89 3.21
C SER A 358 -3.77 -12.51 2.58
N SER A 359 -4.86 -12.10 1.91
CA SER A 359 -4.96 -10.81 1.23
C SER A 359 -6.10 -9.97 1.78
N VAL A 360 -5.78 -8.87 2.45
CA VAL A 360 -6.75 -7.87 2.91
C VAL A 360 -7.35 -7.04 1.77
N LYS A 361 -6.85 -7.17 0.54
CA LYS A 361 -7.48 -6.57 -0.63
C LYS A 361 -8.89 -7.12 -0.88
N SER A 362 -9.21 -8.28 -0.33
CA SER A 362 -10.57 -8.84 -0.36
C SER A 362 -11.60 -7.97 0.38
N THR A 363 -11.16 -7.15 1.33
CA THR A 363 -12.00 -6.23 2.13
C THR A 363 -11.79 -4.75 1.75
N LEU A 364 -10.54 -4.36 1.50
CA LEU A 364 -10.14 -2.97 1.25
C LEU A 364 -10.10 -2.58 -0.23
N GLY A 365 -10.19 -3.56 -1.15
CA GLY A 365 -9.78 -3.34 -2.53
C GLY A 365 -8.25 -3.13 -2.64
N HIS A 366 -7.77 -2.86 -3.84
CA HIS A 366 -6.36 -2.63 -4.11
C HIS A 366 -6.03 -1.14 -4.06
N LEU A 367 -5.32 -0.71 -3.01
CA LEU A 367 -4.95 0.69 -2.78
C LEU A 367 -3.69 1.12 -3.56
N ILE A 368 -3.29 0.40 -4.58
CA ILE A 368 -2.16 0.66 -5.49
C ILE A 368 -0.91 1.12 -4.71
N GLN A 369 -0.48 2.40 -4.80
CA GLN A 369 0.73 2.91 -4.13
C GLN A 369 0.65 2.86 -2.59
N ALA A 370 -0.54 2.92 -2.03
CA ALA A 370 -0.75 2.82 -0.59
C ALA A 370 -0.76 1.38 -0.06
N ALA A 371 -1.02 0.39 -0.95
CA ALA A 371 -1.29 -0.99 -0.56
C ALA A 371 -0.18 -1.58 0.32
N GLY A 372 1.08 -1.48 -0.11
CA GLY A 372 2.19 -2.10 0.60
C GLY A 372 2.36 -1.59 2.04
N THR A 373 2.13 -0.30 2.30
CA THR A 373 2.22 0.24 3.67
C THR A 373 1.01 -0.13 4.52
N VAL A 374 -0.20 -0.14 3.95
CA VAL A 374 -1.41 -0.60 4.66
C VAL A 374 -1.26 -2.07 5.04
N GLU A 375 -0.71 -2.89 4.16
CA GLU A 375 -0.41 -4.30 4.41
C GLU A 375 0.71 -4.50 5.45
N LEU A 376 1.71 -3.62 5.50
CA LEU A 376 2.70 -3.60 6.59
C LEU A 376 2.07 -3.26 7.93
N ILE A 377 1.16 -2.29 8.00
CA ILE A 377 0.39 -2.00 9.22
C ILE A 377 -0.42 -3.22 9.63
N THR A 378 -1.02 -3.94 8.67
CA THR A 378 -1.70 -5.22 8.91
C THR A 378 -0.76 -6.26 9.53
N CYS A 379 0.48 -6.38 9.06
CA CYS A 379 1.51 -7.24 9.65
C CYS A 379 1.83 -6.85 11.11
N VAL A 380 2.00 -5.55 11.37
CA VAL A 380 2.22 -5.05 12.75
C VAL A 380 1.04 -5.39 13.66
N MET A 381 -0.19 -5.21 13.16
CA MET A 381 -1.40 -5.56 13.93
C MET A 381 -1.51 -7.06 14.17
N ALA A 382 -1.18 -7.91 13.18
CA ALA A 382 -1.14 -9.36 13.36
C ALA A 382 -0.11 -9.77 14.45
N ILE A 383 1.08 -9.16 14.45
CA ILE A 383 2.09 -9.37 15.49
C ILE A 383 1.56 -8.98 16.88
N ARG A 384 0.91 -7.82 16.97
CA ARG A 384 0.45 -7.27 18.27
C ARG A 384 -0.76 -7.98 18.85
N THR A 385 -1.59 -8.59 18.00
CA THR A 385 -2.86 -9.21 18.43
C THR A 385 -2.86 -10.73 18.37
N GLY A 386 -1.92 -11.33 17.63
CA GLY A 386 -1.92 -12.77 17.34
C GLY A 386 -3.07 -13.21 16.42
N MET A 387 -3.78 -12.25 15.81
CA MET A 387 -4.88 -12.51 14.88
C MET A 387 -4.41 -12.44 13.44
N LEU A 388 -4.77 -13.40 12.62
CA LEU A 388 -4.54 -13.40 11.17
C LEU A 388 -5.81 -12.90 10.46
N PRO A 389 -5.70 -11.86 9.61
CA PRO A 389 -6.84 -11.37 8.85
C PRO A 389 -7.24 -12.38 7.75
N PRO A 390 -8.53 -12.48 7.40
CA PRO A 390 -9.00 -13.42 6.41
C PRO A 390 -8.75 -12.94 4.97
N THR A 391 -8.67 -13.88 4.04
CA THR A 391 -9.00 -13.65 2.63
C THR A 391 -10.49 -13.90 2.45
N MET A 392 -11.26 -12.84 2.25
CA MET A 392 -12.70 -12.95 2.04
C MET A 392 -13.04 -13.41 0.62
N ASN A 393 -14.24 -13.96 0.45
CA ASN A 393 -14.79 -14.38 -0.85
C ASN A 393 -14.06 -15.55 -1.51
N LEU A 394 -13.27 -16.30 -0.76
CA LEU A 394 -12.62 -17.53 -1.21
C LEU A 394 -13.56 -18.72 -0.98
N HIS A 395 -14.43 -18.99 -1.95
CA HIS A 395 -15.45 -20.05 -1.88
C HIS A 395 -15.16 -21.24 -2.78
N THR A 396 -14.48 -20.99 -3.90
CA THR A 396 -14.17 -22.01 -4.89
C THR A 396 -12.67 -22.20 -4.96
N PRO A 397 -12.11 -23.30 -4.40
CA PRO A 397 -10.68 -23.58 -4.47
C PRO A 397 -10.15 -23.57 -5.91
N ASP A 398 -9.01 -22.91 -6.12
CA ASP A 398 -8.27 -22.96 -7.38
C ASP A 398 -7.13 -23.98 -7.25
N PRO A 399 -7.04 -25.01 -8.12
CA PRO A 399 -5.95 -25.99 -8.06
C PRO A 399 -4.54 -25.39 -8.17
N ASP A 400 -4.41 -24.21 -8.79
CA ASP A 400 -3.15 -23.49 -8.90
C ASP A 400 -2.82 -22.65 -7.64
N CYS A 401 -3.80 -22.52 -6.72
CA CYS A 401 -3.71 -21.78 -5.47
C CYS A 401 -4.08 -22.73 -4.31
N ASP A 402 -3.12 -23.52 -3.83
CA ASP A 402 -3.31 -24.64 -2.90
C ASP A 402 -2.56 -24.48 -1.56
N LEU A 403 -2.34 -23.22 -1.13
CA LEU A 403 -1.77 -22.90 0.18
C LEU A 403 -2.86 -22.55 1.21
N ASP A 404 -2.45 -22.20 2.43
CA ASP A 404 -3.36 -21.77 3.50
C ASP A 404 -3.62 -20.24 3.42
N TYR A 405 -4.71 -19.85 2.78
CA TYR A 405 -5.06 -18.44 2.54
C TYR A 405 -5.90 -17.80 3.65
N VAL A 406 -6.06 -18.44 4.80
CA VAL A 406 -6.94 -17.99 5.91
C VAL A 406 -8.35 -17.66 5.37
N PRO A 407 -9.10 -18.63 4.81
CA PRO A 407 -10.31 -18.32 4.04
C PRO A 407 -11.47 -17.86 4.93
N ASN A 408 -12.09 -16.75 4.56
CA ASN A 408 -13.38 -16.23 5.00
C ASN A 408 -13.58 -15.97 6.51
N ALA A 409 -12.62 -16.29 7.36
CA ALA A 409 -12.69 -16.03 8.79
C ALA A 409 -11.30 -15.72 9.37
N ALA A 410 -11.23 -14.70 10.22
CA ALA A 410 -10.00 -14.40 10.96
C ALA A 410 -9.58 -15.60 11.84
N ARG A 411 -8.27 -15.76 12.03
CA ARG A 411 -7.72 -16.88 12.80
C ARG A 411 -6.91 -16.37 13.99
N ASP A 412 -7.27 -16.82 15.18
CA ASP A 412 -6.46 -16.63 16.38
C ASP A 412 -5.38 -17.70 16.47
N ILE A 413 -4.10 -17.28 16.53
CA ILE A 413 -2.96 -18.17 16.69
C ILE A 413 -2.17 -17.92 17.99
N ASN A 414 -2.76 -17.22 18.96
CA ASN A 414 -2.11 -16.93 20.25
C ASN A 414 -1.75 -18.20 21.00
N ALA A 415 -2.63 -19.21 21.04
CA ALA A 415 -2.34 -20.50 21.66
C ALA A 415 -1.17 -21.26 21.00
N GLN A 416 -0.79 -20.88 19.78
CA GLN A 416 0.34 -21.44 19.03
C GLN A 416 1.61 -20.60 19.18
N GLY A 417 1.65 -19.62 20.08
CA GLY A 417 2.80 -18.72 20.28
C GLY A 417 2.72 -17.39 19.51
N GLY A 418 1.54 -17.08 18.95
CA GLY A 418 1.28 -15.81 18.26
C GLY A 418 2.10 -15.62 16.98
N VAL A 419 2.12 -14.41 16.50
CA VAL A 419 2.86 -13.98 15.28
C VAL A 419 4.15 -13.30 15.70
N GLN A 420 5.30 -13.84 15.31
CA GLN A 420 6.61 -13.26 15.64
C GLN A 420 7.30 -12.65 14.40
N VAL A 421 7.05 -13.19 13.22
CA VAL A 421 7.66 -12.75 11.96
C VAL A 421 6.61 -12.75 10.86
N CYS A 422 6.53 -11.64 10.13
CA CYS A 422 5.69 -11.49 8.94
C CYS A 422 6.53 -11.11 7.74
N LEU A 423 6.09 -11.55 6.55
CA LEU A 423 6.46 -10.93 5.28
C LEU A 423 5.26 -10.15 4.72
N SER A 424 5.52 -9.01 4.11
CA SER A 424 4.55 -8.26 3.32
C SER A 424 5.04 -8.18 1.89
N ASN A 425 4.29 -8.75 0.94
CA ASN A 425 4.64 -8.81 -0.46
C ASN A 425 3.93 -7.71 -1.26
N SER A 426 4.66 -7.04 -2.14
CA SER A 426 4.11 -6.06 -3.06
C SER A 426 4.74 -6.23 -4.44
N PHE A 427 3.93 -6.62 -5.42
CA PHE A 427 4.37 -6.86 -6.80
C PHE A 427 3.68 -5.87 -7.72
N GLY A 428 4.46 -5.00 -8.36
CA GLY A 428 3.96 -3.89 -9.18
C GLY A 428 3.94 -4.19 -10.67
N PHE A 429 3.04 -3.56 -11.40
CA PHE A 429 3.16 -3.46 -12.85
C PHE A 429 4.54 -2.89 -13.22
N GLY A 430 5.13 -3.38 -14.30
CA GLY A 430 6.54 -3.08 -14.63
C GLY A 430 7.52 -4.10 -14.07
N GLY A 431 7.03 -5.06 -13.26
CA GLY A 431 7.82 -6.14 -12.71
C GLY A 431 8.69 -5.74 -11.51
N GLN A 432 8.31 -4.69 -10.78
CA GLN A 432 8.94 -4.35 -9.51
C GLN A 432 8.35 -5.21 -8.41
N ASN A 433 9.22 -5.90 -7.66
CA ASN A 433 8.83 -6.79 -6.58
C ASN A 433 9.54 -6.37 -5.29
N ASP A 434 8.77 -6.02 -4.28
CA ASP A 434 9.27 -5.62 -2.98
C ASP A 434 8.67 -6.49 -1.88
N THR A 435 9.50 -6.90 -0.94
CA THR A 435 9.09 -7.63 0.25
C THR A 435 9.71 -6.99 1.49
N VAL A 436 8.89 -6.73 2.49
CA VAL A 436 9.35 -6.23 3.79
C VAL A 436 9.13 -7.32 4.84
N CYS A 437 10.18 -7.62 5.61
CA CYS A 437 10.12 -8.51 6.77
C CYS A 437 9.95 -7.69 8.04
N VAL A 438 8.87 -7.95 8.78
CA VAL A 438 8.56 -7.33 10.07
C VAL A 438 8.67 -8.39 11.16
N ARG A 439 9.31 -8.01 12.28
CA ARG A 439 9.50 -8.89 13.44
C ARG A 439 8.92 -8.26 14.68
N ALA A 440 8.36 -9.11 15.57
CA ALA A 440 7.95 -8.70 16.90
C ALA A 440 9.11 -8.07 17.67
N TRP A 441 8.84 -6.99 18.36
CA TRP A 441 9.80 -6.39 19.27
C TRP A 441 9.71 -7.10 20.62
N PRO A 442 10.83 -7.53 21.23
CA PRO A 442 10.80 -8.09 22.58
C PRO A 442 10.27 -7.06 23.58
N THR A 443 9.25 -7.42 24.33
CA THR A 443 8.69 -6.61 25.42
C THR A 443 9.53 -6.72 26.69
#